data_8b44e6cccfd5a189612c1dd320770612
#
_entry.id   8b44e6cccfd5a189612c1dd320770612
#
_cell.length_a   1.000
_cell.length_b   1.000
_cell.length_c   1.000
_cell.angle_alpha   90.00
_cell.angle_beta   90.00
_cell.angle_gamma   90.00
#
_symmetry.space_group_name_H-M   'P 1'
#
loop_
_entity.id
_entity.type
_entity.pdbx_description
1 polymer ?
#
loop_
_entity_poly.entity_id
_entity_poly.type
_entity_poly.pdbx_seq_one_letter_code
_entity_poly.pdbx_strand_id
1 'polypeptide(L)'
;MRWLLIWAPIPCGCCAASPRTIALTLWEAGERRTVTARAISLFTQMGNMFMYFPTPEKVGDVGIQIVSSGPDHMEEYIKNSYMKIINSAKNYVYIQTPYLVPDSPMLEALKISALSGVDVRIIVPGEPDHFFMEWMLSANIGLLIEYGIKIYRYGNGFIHSKTIVADGQVCSIGTANLDIRSFKLNFEVNAFIYNEKVAKEQEKIFLDDQEKSKLVIKEEYDKRSKNLKIKESLIRLLAPIL
;
A
#
# COMPACT_ATOMS: atom_id res chain seq x y z
N MET A 1 6.18 -16.87 0.30
CA MET A 1 5.49 -16.51 1.56
C MET A 1 4.21 -15.78 1.24
N ARG A 2 3.06 -16.23 1.71
CA ARG A 2 1.79 -15.52 1.52
C ARG A 2 1.49 -14.79 2.82
N TRP A 3 1.36 -13.47 2.77
CA TRP A 3 0.85 -12.67 3.87
C TRP A 3 -0.65 -12.88 3.94
N LEU A 4 -1.12 -13.39 5.06
CA LEU A 4 -2.54 -13.49 5.33
C LEU A 4 -2.86 -12.53 6.48
N LEU A 5 -3.56 -11.44 6.18
CA LEU A 5 -4.19 -10.61 7.20
C LEU A 5 -5.40 -11.40 7.70
N ILE A 6 -5.26 -12.07 8.84
CA ILE A 6 -6.40 -12.75 9.47
C ILE A 6 -7.06 -11.76 10.41
N TRP A 7 -8.25 -11.32 10.02
CA TRP A 7 -9.18 -10.63 10.88
C TRP A 7 -9.85 -11.68 11.77
N ALA A 8 -9.46 -11.80 13.02
CA ALA A 8 -10.18 -12.60 13.98
C ALA A 8 -10.75 -11.67 15.07
N PRO A 9 -12.07 -11.56 15.22
CA PRO A 9 -12.63 -10.98 16.42
C PRO A 9 -12.37 -11.96 17.57
N ILE A 10 -11.66 -11.52 18.59
CA ILE A 10 -11.56 -12.27 19.83
C ILE A 10 -12.90 -12.06 20.56
N PRO A 11 -13.70 -13.12 20.82
CA PRO A 11 -14.93 -12.97 21.57
C PRO A 11 -14.59 -12.65 23.03
N CYS A 12 -14.82 -11.42 23.44
CA CYS A 12 -14.86 -11.09 24.86
C CYS A 12 -16.33 -11.02 25.28
N GLY A 13 -16.71 -11.89 26.19
CA GLY A 13 -18.10 -12.09 26.63
C GLY A 13 -18.64 -11.01 27.57
N CYS A 14 -18.33 -9.74 27.37
CA CYS A 14 -18.99 -8.62 28.07
C CYS A 14 -18.77 -7.32 27.30
N CYS A 15 -19.86 -6.73 26.82
CA CYS A 15 -20.05 -5.34 26.41
C CYS A 15 -19.52 -4.89 25.05
N ALA A 16 -20.41 -4.24 24.33
CA ALA A 16 -20.29 -3.57 23.07
C ALA A 16 -19.16 -2.52 23.06
N ALA A 17 -18.26 -2.62 22.11
CA ALA A 17 -17.11 -1.79 21.80
C ALA A 17 -15.76 -2.34 22.29
N SER A 18 -15.27 -3.43 21.68
CA SER A 18 -13.90 -3.87 21.91
C SER A 18 -12.93 -3.13 20.98
N PRO A 19 -11.76 -2.66 21.47
CA PRO A 19 -10.71 -2.14 20.62
C PRO A 19 -10.24 -3.24 19.68
N ARG A 20 -10.22 -2.94 18.38
CA ARG A 20 -9.84 -3.90 17.34
C ARG A 20 -8.34 -4.18 17.43
N THR A 21 -7.99 -5.38 17.82
CA THR A 21 -6.60 -5.87 17.80
C THR A 21 -6.30 -6.40 16.41
N ILE A 22 -5.30 -5.84 15.76
CA ILE A 22 -4.80 -6.36 14.47
C ILE A 22 -3.62 -7.26 14.78
N ALA A 23 -3.75 -8.55 14.49
CA ALA A 23 -2.66 -9.49 14.55
C ALA A 23 -2.05 -9.67 13.15
N LEU A 24 -0.80 -9.30 12.99
CA LEU A 24 -0.02 -9.61 11.80
C LEU A 24 0.68 -10.95 12.02
N THR A 25 0.33 -11.95 11.23
CA THR A 25 0.97 -13.27 11.31
C THR A 25 2.02 -13.38 10.21
N LEU A 26 3.27 -13.55 10.61
CA LEU A 26 4.40 -13.85 9.76
C LEU A 26 4.62 -15.36 9.71
N TRP A 27 4.79 -15.92 8.51
CA TRP A 27 5.23 -17.29 8.33
C TRP A 27 6.71 -17.29 7.95
N GLU A 28 7.56 -17.79 8.81
CA GLU A 28 8.99 -17.97 8.55
C GLU A 28 9.35 -19.45 8.74
N ALA A 29 9.90 -20.08 7.72
CA ALA A 29 10.43 -21.45 7.77
C ALA A 29 9.53 -22.52 8.45
N GLY A 30 8.19 -22.41 8.27
CA GLY A 30 7.25 -23.35 8.87
C GLY A 30 6.80 -23.00 10.28
N GLU A 31 7.29 -21.94 10.89
CA GLU A 31 6.84 -21.46 12.20
C GLU A 31 5.94 -20.23 12.08
N ARG A 32 4.88 -20.22 12.90
CA ARG A 32 3.94 -19.12 13.01
C ARG A 32 4.47 -18.11 14.04
N ARG A 33 4.89 -16.92 13.59
CA ARG A 33 5.19 -15.79 14.49
C ARG A 33 4.07 -14.77 14.41
N THR A 34 3.40 -14.54 15.52
CA THR A 34 2.33 -13.55 15.63
C THR A 34 2.90 -12.26 16.23
N VAL A 35 2.92 -11.20 15.46
CA VAL A 35 3.23 -9.86 15.96
C VAL A 35 1.91 -9.20 16.31
N THR A 36 1.64 -8.99 17.58
CA THR A 36 0.44 -8.31 18.03
C THR A 36 0.71 -6.81 18.06
N ALA A 37 0.20 -6.09 17.06
CA ALA A 37 0.19 -4.64 17.08
C ALA A 37 -1.16 -4.17 17.61
N ARG A 38 -1.18 -3.38 18.69
CA ARG A 38 -2.38 -2.70 19.15
C ARG A 38 -2.54 -1.41 18.37
N ALA A 39 -3.56 -1.35 17.52
CA ALA A 39 -4.01 -0.10 16.93
C ALA A 39 -4.65 0.74 18.06
N ILE A 40 -4.03 1.84 18.38
CA ILE A 40 -4.65 2.87 19.24
C ILE A 40 -5.63 3.61 18.34
N SER A 41 -6.88 3.16 18.32
CA SER A 41 -7.97 3.96 17.75
C SER A 41 -8.25 5.11 18.70
N LEU A 42 -8.16 6.33 18.20
CA LEU A 42 -8.48 7.57 18.92
C LEU A 42 -10.00 7.76 19.21
N PHE A 43 -10.76 6.66 19.28
CA PHE A 43 -12.12 6.69 19.80
C PHE A 43 -12.12 6.62 21.33
N THR A 44 -11.57 7.65 21.99
CA THR A 44 -11.71 7.80 23.43
C THR A 44 -12.28 9.17 23.78
N GLN A 45 -13.56 9.28 23.59
CA GLN A 45 -14.32 10.15 24.48
C GLN A 45 -14.82 9.29 25.66
N MET A 46 -14.28 9.60 26.85
CA MET A 46 -14.78 9.32 28.20
C MET A 46 -14.78 7.86 28.68
N GLY A 47 -13.86 7.57 29.55
CA GLY A 47 -13.81 6.39 30.42
C GLY A 47 -12.37 6.00 30.75
N ASN A 48 -12.11 5.40 31.88
CA ASN A 48 -10.80 5.03 32.40
C ASN A 48 -9.92 4.34 31.33
N MET A 49 -9.19 5.14 30.57
CA MET A 49 -8.41 4.75 29.39
C MET A 49 -7.38 3.66 29.72
N PHE A 50 -6.85 3.64 30.93
CA PHE A 50 -5.86 2.68 31.39
C PHE A 50 -6.36 1.22 31.46
N MET A 51 -7.66 0.99 31.61
CA MET A 51 -8.23 -0.36 31.60
C MET A 51 -8.22 -1.01 30.22
N TYR A 52 -8.26 -0.20 29.15
CA TYR A 52 -8.29 -0.68 27.77
C TYR A 52 -6.91 -0.74 27.10
N PHE A 53 -5.91 -0.12 27.72
CA PHE A 53 -4.54 -0.06 27.24
C PHE A 53 -3.56 -0.53 28.32
N PRO A 54 -3.58 -1.84 28.70
CA PRO A 54 -2.55 -2.36 29.60
C PRO A 54 -1.17 -2.12 28.96
N THR A 55 -0.18 -1.81 29.79
CA THR A 55 1.20 -1.64 29.34
C THR A 55 1.61 -2.88 28.56
N PRO A 56 1.92 -2.79 27.25
CA PRO A 56 2.30 -3.96 26.48
C PRO A 56 3.65 -4.47 26.98
N GLU A 57 3.76 -5.79 27.12
CA GLU A 57 5.07 -6.41 27.31
C GLU A 57 5.89 -6.19 26.01
N LYS A 58 7.17 -5.89 26.17
CA LYS A 58 8.09 -5.77 25.04
C LYS A 58 8.43 -7.17 24.52
N VAL A 59 7.80 -7.58 23.42
CA VAL A 59 7.97 -8.92 22.82
C VAL A 59 8.90 -8.93 21.59
N GLY A 60 9.56 -7.81 21.25
CA GLY A 60 10.44 -7.72 20.09
C GLY A 60 11.24 -6.42 20.07
N ASP A 61 12.14 -6.33 19.09
CA ASP A 61 13.06 -5.21 18.87
C ASP A 61 12.78 -4.45 17.56
N VAL A 62 11.71 -4.80 16.86
CA VAL A 62 11.32 -4.16 15.59
C VAL A 62 10.50 -2.91 15.88
N GLY A 63 10.95 -1.76 15.38
CA GLY A 63 10.20 -0.50 15.42
C GLY A 63 9.03 -0.53 14.43
N ILE A 64 7.79 -0.50 14.94
CA ILE A 64 6.57 -0.50 14.13
C ILE A 64 5.70 0.68 14.55
N GLN A 65 5.25 1.45 13.57
CA GLN A 65 4.25 2.49 13.72
C GLN A 65 2.96 2.08 13.02
N ILE A 66 1.87 1.97 13.76
CA ILE A 66 0.55 1.72 13.18
C ILE A 66 -0.12 3.07 12.93
N VAL A 67 -0.48 3.31 11.68
CA VAL A 67 -1.13 4.54 11.23
C VAL A 67 -2.50 4.18 10.66
N SER A 68 -3.55 4.80 11.21
CA SER A 68 -4.90 4.76 10.64
C SER A 68 -5.19 6.05 9.89
N SER A 69 -6.00 5.96 8.85
CA SER A 69 -6.51 7.08 8.07
C SER A 69 -7.98 6.85 7.77
N GLY A 70 -8.76 7.91 7.64
CA GLY A 70 -10.19 7.80 7.36
C GLY A 70 -10.83 9.16 7.14
N PRO A 71 -12.10 9.20 6.70
CA PRO A 71 -12.82 10.44 6.43
C PRO A 71 -13.12 11.27 7.68
N ASP A 72 -12.89 10.72 8.87
CA ASP A 72 -13.00 11.37 10.19
C ASP A 72 -11.73 12.13 10.58
N HIS A 73 -10.67 12.04 9.78
CA HIS A 73 -9.43 12.77 9.99
C HIS A 73 -9.31 13.95 9.02
N MET A 74 -8.78 15.08 9.48
CA MET A 74 -8.50 16.23 8.62
C MET A 74 -7.30 15.98 7.70
N GLU A 75 -6.40 15.09 8.10
CA GLU A 75 -5.15 14.79 7.41
C GLU A 75 -5.14 13.36 6.88
N GLU A 76 -4.55 13.18 5.71
CA GLU A 76 -4.38 11.90 5.04
C GLU A 76 -3.09 11.22 5.53
N TYR A 77 -3.08 10.74 6.78
CA TYR A 77 -1.86 10.29 7.47
C TYR A 77 -1.10 9.19 6.73
N ILE A 78 -1.81 8.19 6.19
CA ILE A 78 -1.15 7.09 5.43
C ILE A 78 -0.53 7.64 4.14
N LYS A 79 -1.24 8.52 3.40
CA LYS A 79 -0.69 9.15 2.21
C LYS A 79 0.54 9.99 2.53
N ASN A 80 0.46 10.83 3.57
CA ASN A 80 1.58 11.66 4.00
C ASN A 80 2.80 10.80 4.37
N SER A 81 2.58 9.65 5.02
CA SER A 81 3.64 8.69 5.34
C SER A 81 4.23 8.03 4.09
N TYR A 82 3.41 7.65 3.11
CA TYR A 82 3.87 7.15 1.81
C TYR A 82 4.72 8.20 1.07
N MET A 83 4.23 9.44 0.98
CA MET A 83 4.97 10.54 0.38
C MET A 83 6.31 10.78 1.08
N LYS A 84 6.35 10.64 2.43
CA LYS A 84 7.59 10.75 3.18
C LYS A 84 8.59 9.66 2.82
N ILE A 85 8.15 8.40 2.69
CA ILE A 85 9.01 7.28 2.25
C ILE A 85 9.52 7.56 0.84
N ILE A 86 8.65 7.88 -0.12
CA ILE A 86 9.00 8.13 -1.53
C ILE A 86 10.02 9.27 -1.66
N ASN A 87 9.76 10.40 -0.99
CA ASN A 87 10.63 11.58 -1.05
C ASN A 87 11.95 11.42 -0.29
N SER A 88 12.05 10.45 0.63
CA SER A 88 13.27 10.17 1.39
C SER A 88 14.16 9.11 0.76
N ALA A 89 13.63 8.34 -0.17
CA ALA A 89 14.35 7.29 -0.87
C ALA A 89 15.49 7.87 -1.72
N LYS A 90 16.61 7.16 -1.76
CA LYS A 90 17.82 7.55 -2.49
C LYS A 90 18.17 6.60 -3.62
N ASN A 91 17.85 5.33 -3.47
CA ASN A 91 18.22 4.28 -4.41
C ASN A 91 17.01 3.69 -5.11
N TYR A 92 15.99 3.26 -4.36
CA TYR A 92 14.80 2.66 -4.94
C TYR A 92 13.56 2.77 -4.06
N VAL A 93 12.39 2.72 -4.73
CA VAL A 93 11.07 2.55 -4.13
C VAL A 93 10.31 1.49 -4.90
N TYR A 94 9.91 0.41 -4.22
CA TYR A 94 9.11 -0.65 -4.80
C TYR A 94 7.73 -0.71 -4.17
N ILE A 95 6.70 -0.71 -4.99
CA ILE A 95 5.30 -0.61 -4.57
C ILE A 95 4.49 -1.75 -5.17
N GLN A 96 3.65 -2.40 -4.36
CA GLN A 96 2.61 -3.30 -4.86
C GLN A 96 1.25 -2.73 -4.48
N THR A 97 0.36 -2.61 -5.45
CA THR A 97 -1.00 -2.12 -5.23
C THR A 97 -1.97 -2.70 -6.25
N PRO A 98 -3.17 -3.15 -5.84
CA PRO A 98 -4.19 -3.57 -6.79
C PRO A 98 -4.79 -2.40 -7.58
N TYR A 99 -4.84 -1.22 -6.97
CA TYR A 99 -5.38 -0.01 -7.59
C TYR A 99 -4.34 1.10 -7.60
N LEU A 100 -4.07 1.61 -8.79
CA LEU A 100 -3.08 2.66 -9.05
C LEU A 100 -3.81 3.87 -9.63
N VAL A 101 -4.41 4.67 -8.74
CA VAL A 101 -5.14 5.90 -9.07
C VAL A 101 -4.69 7.02 -8.14
N PRO A 102 -3.38 7.37 -8.18
CA PRO A 102 -2.82 8.38 -7.29
C PRO A 102 -3.44 9.75 -7.54
N ASP A 103 -3.57 10.52 -6.48
CA ASP A 103 -3.89 11.95 -6.61
C ASP A 103 -2.67 12.76 -7.09
N SER A 104 -2.89 14.04 -7.42
CA SER A 104 -1.82 14.88 -7.96
C SER A 104 -0.59 14.98 -7.06
N PRO A 105 -0.69 15.17 -5.73
CA PRO A 105 0.49 15.19 -4.87
C PRO A 105 1.28 13.88 -4.87
N MET A 106 0.60 12.73 -4.84
CA MET A 106 1.24 11.42 -4.89
C MET A 106 1.91 11.16 -6.24
N LEU A 107 1.24 11.55 -7.33
CA LEU A 107 1.79 11.47 -8.69
C LEU A 107 3.08 12.30 -8.82
N GLU A 108 3.07 13.54 -8.31
CA GLU A 108 4.25 14.41 -8.33
C GLU A 108 5.39 13.87 -7.45
N ALA A 109 5.09 13.27 -6.29
CA ALA A 109 6.11 12.65 -5.45
C ALA A 109 6.80 11.48 -6.17
N LEU A 110 6.03 10.59 -6.83
CA LEU A 110 6.57 9.48 -7.62
C LEU A 110 7.43 9.99 -8.80
N LYS A 111 6.92 10.99 -9.51
CA LYS A 111 7.61 11.62 -10.65
C LYS A 111 8.93 12.27 -10.22
N ILE A 112 8.93 13.09 -9.17
CA ILE A 112 10.13 13.76 -8.67
C ILE A 112 11.16 12.73 -8.22
N SER A 113 10.74 11.68 -7.52
CA SER A 113 11.61 10.59 -7.10
C SER A 113 12.29 9.92 -8.30
N ALA A 114 11.52 9.54 -9.33
CA ALA A 114 12.06 8.92 -10.54
C ALA A 114 13.01 9.85 -11.31
N LEU A 115 12.64 11.12 -11.50
CA LEU A 115 13.48 12.13 -12.17
C LEU A 115 14.76 12.45 -11.38
N SER A 116 14.77 12.22 -10.07
CA SER A 116 15.95 12.35 -9.21
C SER A 116 16.88 11.13 -9.26
N GLY A 117 16.56 10.12 -10.10
CA GLY A 117 17.39 8.93 -10.29
C GLY A 117 17.04 7.76 -9.37
N VAL A 118 15.98 7.85 -8.59
CA VAL A 118 15.50 6.73 -7.77
C VAL A 118 14.82 5.70 -8.67
N ASP A 119 15.17 4.41 -8.51
CA ASP A 119 14.53 3.31 -9.25
C ASP A 119 13.13 3.03 -8.69
N VAL A 120 12.11 3.63 -9.28
CA VAL A 120 10.72 3.46 -8.88
C VAL A 120 10.08 2.33 -9.68
N ARG A 121 9.63 1.27 -8.98
CA ARG A 121 8.95 0.12 -9.59
C ARG A 121 7.60 -0.10 -8.93
N ILE A 122 6.58 -0.38 -9.74
CA ILE A 122 5.23 -0.65 -9.25
C ILE A 122 4.71 -1.94 -9.88
N ILE A 123 4.22 -2.86 -9.04
CA ILE A 123 3.51 -4.06 -9.49
C ILE A 123 2.02 -3.84 -9.30
N VAL A 124 1.26 -4.09 -10.37
CA VAL A 124 -0.20 -4.01 -10.42
C VAL A 124 -0.78 -5.33 -10.95
N PRO A 125 -2.08 -5.64 -10.76
CA PRO A 125 -2.69 -6.82 -11.36
C PRO A 125 -2.52 -6.84 -12.87
N GLY A 126 -2.30 -8.03 -13.42
CA GLY A 126 -2.30 -8.26 -14.87
C GLY A 126 -3.69 -8.12 -15.45
N GLU A 127 -4.67 -8.71 -14.75
CA GLU A 127 -6.09 -8.61 -15.06
C GLU A 127 -6.81 -7.96 -13.88
N PRO A 128 -7.39 -6.77 -14.05
CA PRO A 128 -8.19 -6.12 -13.01
C PRO A 128 -9.50 -6.88 -12.77
N ASP A 129 -10.06 -6.72 -11.59
CA ASP A 129 -11.35 -7.30 -11.18
C ASP A 129 -12.56 -6.69 -11.93
N HIS A 130 -12.45 -5.45 -12.40
CA HIS A 130 -13.49 -4.76 -13.16
C HIS A 130 -12.95 -4.10 -14.43
N PHE A 131 -13.71 -4.19 -15.52
CA PHE A 131 -13.27 -3.70 -16.84
C PHE A 131 -12.99 -2.18 -16.89
N PHE A 132 -13.72 -1.37 -16.11
CA PHE A 132 -13.47 0.08 -16.06
C PHE A 132 -12.20 0.42 -15.26
N MET A 133 -11.81 -0.42 -14.30
CA MET A 133 -10.55 -0.28 -13.57
C MET A 133 -9.34 -0.46 -14.49
N GLU A 134 -9.47 -1.29 -15.54
CA GLU A 134 -8.42 -1.42 -16.56
C GLU A 134 -8.15 -0.08 -17.26
N TRP A 135 -9.19 0.68 -17.60
CA TRP A 135 -8.99 1.98 -18.26
C TRP A 135 -8.38 3.02 -17.34
N MET A 136 -8.78 3.03 -16.05
CA MET A 136 -8.19 3.90 -15.04
C MET A 136 -6.74 3.54 -14.76
N LEU A 137 -6.47 2.26 -14.57
CA LEU A 137 -5.13 1.73 -14.37
C LEU A 137 -4.23 2.07 -15.56
N SER A 138 -4.71 1.78 -16.77
CA SER A 138 -3.99 2.08 -18.01
C SER A 138 -3.69 3.58 -18.16
N ALA A 139 -4.66 4.46 -17.88
CA ALA A 139 -4.43 5.90 -17.98
C ALA A 139 -3.33 6.39 -17.03
N ASN A 140 -3.26 5.86 -15.80
CA ASN A 140 -2.23 6.22 -14.85
C ASN A 140 -0.87 5.58 -15.15
N ILE A 141 -0.86 4.35 -15.67
CA ILE A 141 0.37 3.72 -16.19
C ILE A 141 1.02 4.61 -17.24
N GLY A 142 0.24 5.12 -18.22
CA GLY A 142 0.75 6.00 -19.26
C GLY A 142 1.46 7.23 -18.73
N LEU A 143 0.90 7.85 -17.69
CA LEU A 143 1.53 9.01 -17.05
C LEU A 143 2.84 8.66 -16.34
N LEU A 144 2.89 7.53 -15.65
CA LEU A 144 4.03 7.15 -14.82
C LEU A 144 5.23 6.68 -15.67
N ILE A 145 4.99 5.91 -16.73
CA ILE A 145 6.05 5.42 -17.61
C ILE A 145 6.76 6.54 -18.38
N GLU A 146 6.07 7.69 -18.63
CA GLU A 146 6.69 8.88 -19.22
C GLU A 146 7.86 9.42 -18.40
N TYR A 147 7.85 9.20 -17.09
CA TYR A 147 8.89 9.64 -16.16
C TYR A 147 9.92 8.55 -15.84
N GLY A 148 9.89 7.41 -16.56
CA GLY A 148 10.82 6.30 -16.35
C GLY A 148 10.45 5.37 -15.21
N ILE A 149 9.25 5.50 -14.64
CA ILE A 149 8.75 4.59 -13.62
C ILE A 149 8.42 3.24 -14.27
N LYS A 150 8.95 2.15 -13.71
CA LYS A 150 8.79 0.81 -14.24
C LYS A 150 7.52 0.17 -13.68
N ILE A 151 6.56 -0.09 -14.53
CA ILE A 151 5.28 -0.72 -14.15
C ILE A 151 5.29 -2.18 -14.62
N TYR A 152 4.94 -3.08 -13.70
CA TYR A 152 4.87 -4.51 -13.94
C TYR A 152 3.44 -5.00 -13.76
N ARG A 153 2.93 -5.77 -14.73
CA ARG A 153 1.64 -6.45 -14.64
C ARG A 153 1.83 -7.86 -14.15
N TYR A 154 1.32 -8.18 -12.97
CA TYR A 154 1.45 -9.48 -12.33
C TYR A 154 0.69 -10.55 -13.10
N GLY A 155 1.39 -11.64 -13.47
CA GLY A 155 0.85 -12.67 -14.36
C GLY A 155 0.34 -13.95 -13.66
N ASN A 156 0.54 -14.08 -12.33
CA ASN A 156 0.19 -15.31 -11.60
C ASN A 156 -1.04 -15.11 -10.70
N GLY A 157 -2.15 -14.70 -11.30
CA GLY A 157 -3.41 -14.42 -10.60
C GLY A 157 -3.59 -12.96 -10.20
N PHE A 158 -4.53 -12.70 -9.29
CA PHE A 158 -4.85 -11.35 -8.84
C PHE A 158 -4.00 -10.98 -7.61
N ILE A 159 -3.13 -9.97 -7.77
CA ILE A 159 -2.35 -9.43 -6.65
C ILE A 159 -3.18 -8.40 -5.89
N HIS A 160 -3.34 -8.60 -4.58
CA HIS A 160 -4.09 -7.68 -3.71
C HIS A 160 -3.23 -7.08 -2.58
N SER A 161 -1.91 -7.13 -2.72
CA SER A 161 -0.95 -6.55 -1.79
C SER A 161 -0.99 -5.03 -1.83
N LYS A 162 -0.83 -4.38 -0.67
CA LYS A 162 -0.62 -2.95 -0.55
C LYS A 162 0.63 -2.75 0.30
N THR A 163 1.74 -2.69 -0.40
CA THR A 163 3.06 -2.60 0.24
C THR A 163 3.91 -1.57 -0.44
N ILE A 164 4.78 -0.95 0.33
CA ILE A 164 5.85 -0.09 -0.16
C ILE A 164 7.13 -0.43 0.60
N VAL A 165 8.24 -0.52 -0.10
CA VAL A 165 9.57 -0.67 0.51
C VAL A 165 10.54 0.28 -0.16
N ALA A 166 11.41 0.91 0.62
CA ALA A 166 12.43 1.84 0.13
C ALA A 166 13.79 1.54 0.77
N ASP A 167 14.81 1.48 -0.08
CA ASP A 167 16.24 1.39 0.26
C ASP A 167 16.60 0.26 1.24
N GLY A 168 15.77 -0.78 1.38
CA GLY A 168 15.95 -1.85 2.36
C GLY A 168 15.94 -1.39 3.81
N GLN A 169 15.40 -0.20 4.12
CA GLN A 169 15.42 0.40 5.45
C GLN A 169 14.04 0.51 6.07
N VAL A 170 13.04 0.81 5.26
CA VAL A 170 11.65 1.01 5.70
C VAL A 170 10.70 0.31 4.75
N CYS A 171 9.66 -0.29 5.30
CA CYS A 171 8.54 -0.78 4.50
C CYS A 171 7.21 -0.45 5.17
N SER A 172 6.15 -0.42 4.37
CA SER A 172 4.77 -0.36 4.87
C SER A 172 3.95 -1.50 4.28
N ILE A 173 3.10 -2.06 5.13
CA ILE A 173 2.17 -3.12 4.77
C ILE A 173 0.83 -2.76 5.39
N GLY A 174 -0.26 -2.83 4.62
CA GLY A 174 -1.56 -2.48 5.16
C GLY A 174 -2.72 -2.65 4.21
N THR A 175 -3.76 -1.85 4.43
CA THR A 175 -5.02 -1.93 3.69
C THR A 175 -5.15 -0.86 2.60
N ALA A 176 -4.39 0.25 2.71
CA ALA A 176 -4.50 1.40 1.81
C ALA A 176 -3.89 1.12 0.45
N ASN A 177 -4.71 1.21 -0.60
CA ASN A 177 -4.24 1.23 -1.98
C ASN A 177 -3.56 2.55 -2.31
N LEU A 178 -2.90 2.61 -3.46
CA LEU A 178 -2.36 3.85 -4.01
C LEU A 178 -3.42 4.59 -4.83
N ASP A 179 -4.53 4.92 -4.18
CA ASP A 179 -5.67 5.60 -4.80
C ASP A 179 -6.30 6.67 -3.90
N ILE A 180 -7.03 7.59 -4.55
CA ILE A 180 -7.69 8.72 -3.89
C ILE A 180 -8.70 8.25 -2.85
N ARG A 181 -9.41 7.17 -3.14
CA ARG A 181 -10.47 6.64 -2.27
C ARG A 181 -9.90 6.10 -0.96
N SER A 182 -8.81 5.31 -1.04
CA SER A 182 -8.11 4.80 0.14
C SER A 182 -7.52 5.93 0.99
N PHE A 183 -7.10 7.02 0.36
CA PHE A 183 -6.50 8.13 1.10
C PHE A 183 -7.52 9.04 1.79
N LYS A 184 -8.72 9.21 1.20
CA LYS A 184 -9.70 10.22 1.65
C LYS A 184 -11.00 9.67 2.21
N LEU A 185 -11.47 8.54 1.68
CA LEU A 185 -12.84 8.09 1.88
C LEU A 185 -12.96 6.80 2.71
N ASN A 186 -11.96 5.93 2.63
CA ASN A 186 -11.97 4.66 3.33
C ASN A 186 -11.29 4.78 4.70
N PHE A 187 -11.77 3.98 5.66
CA PHE A 187 -11.01 3.69 6.87
C PHE A 187 -9.94 2.66 6.55
N GLU A 188 -8.69 3.08 6.62
CA GLU A 188 -7.53 2.27 6.29
C GLU A 188 -6.56 2.20 7.47
N VAL A 189 -5.74 1.16 7.49
CA VAL A 189 -4.68 0.99 8.49
C VAL A 189 -3.44 0.39 7.86
N ASN A 190 -2.28 1.00 8.16
CA ASN A 190 -1.00 0.54 7.70
C ASN A 190 0.00 0.41 8.85
N ALA A 191 0.84 -0.63 8.79
CA ALA A 191 2.02 -0.75 9.60
C ALA A 191 3.22 -0.17 8.84
N PHE A 192 3.90 0.80 9.42
CA PHE A 192 5.18 1.32 8.95
C PHE A 192 6.29 0.70 9.80
N ILE A 193 7.19 -0.02 9.16
CA ILE A 193 8.18 -0.88 9.82
C ILE A 193 9.55 -0.32 9.52
N TYR A 194 10.25 0.10 10.57
CA TYR A 194 11.59 0.69 10.51
C TYR A 194 12.63 -0.35 10.95
N ASN A 195 12.82 -1.36 10.10
CA ASN A 195 13.76 -2.45 10.37
C ASN A 195 14.33 -2.98 9.05
N GLU A 196 15.65 -2.98 8.96
CA GLU A 196 16.37 -3.38 7.74
C GLU A 196 16.09 -4.83 7.33
N LYS A 197 16.05 -5.76 8.31
CA LYS A 197 15.79 -7.17 8.02
C LYS A 197 14.41 -7.36 7.39
N VAL A 198 13.38 -6.76 7.99
CA VAL A 198 12.00 -6.85 7.49
C VAL A 198 11.85 -6.13 6.15
N ALA A 199 12.48 -4.97 5.98
CA ALA A 199 12.46 -4.23 4.72
C ALA A 199 13.11 -5.04 3.60
N LYS A 200 14.25 -5.70 3.84
CA LYS A 200 14.91 -6.59 2.87
C LYS A 200 14.10 -7.85 2.55
N GLU A 201 13.39 -8.40 3.52
CA GLU A 201 12.45 -9.50 3.25
C GLU A 201 11.30 -9.04 2.35
N GLN A 202 10.74 -7.85 2.59
CA GLN A 202 9.71 -7.27 1.74
C GLN A 202 10.22 -6.93 0.33
N GLU A 203 11.45 -6.43 0.22
CA GLU A 203 12.12 -6.22 -1.06
C GLU A 203 12.24 -7.53 -1.85
N LYS A 204 12.69 -8.60 -1.20
CA LYS A 204 12.79 -9.92 -1.83
C LYS A 204 11.44 -10.42 -2.33
N ILE A 205 10.37 -10.28 -1.53
CA ILE A 205 9.01 -10.65 -1.94
C ILE A 205 8.60 -9.87 -3.20
N PHE A 206 8.90 -8.57 -3.24
CA PHE A 206 8.63 -7.74 -4.41
C PHE A 206 9.37 -8.25 -5.65
N LEU A 207 10.66 -8.58 -5.53
CA LEU A 207 11.47 -9.08 -6.65
C LEU A 207 11.00 -10.45 -7.13
N ASP A 208 10.64 -11.35 -6.21
CA ASP A 208 10.06 -12.67 -6.54
C ASP A 208 8.71 -12.53 -7.30
N ASP A 209 7.91 -11.53 -6.99
CA ASP A 209 6.66 -11.24 -7.68
C ASP A 209 6.90 -10.48 -9.00
N GLN A 210 7.93 -9.65 -9.07
CA GLN A 210 8.35 -9.00 -10.31
C GLN A 210 8.76 -10.04 -11.38
N GLU A 211 9.46 -11.12 -10.99
CA GLU A 211 9.81 -12.21 -11.91
C GLU A 211 8.59 -12.90 -12.55
N LYS A 212 7.44 -12.89 -11.84
CA LYS A 212 6.16 -13.42 -12.32
C LYS A 212 5.31 -12.37 -13.05
N SER A 213 5.89 -11.21 -13.31
CA SER A 213 5.20 -10.05 -13.87
C SER A 213 5.77 -9.67 -15.23
N LYS A 214 4.94 -9.06 -16.07
CA LYS A 214 5.34 -8.53 -17.37
C LYS A 214 5.58 -7.02 -17.25
N LEU A 215 6.77 -6.55 -17.62
CA LEU A 215 7.08 -5.14 -17.72
C LEU A 215 6.21 -4.47 -18.80
N VAL A 216 5.62 -3.33 -18.49
CA VAL A 216 4.93 -2.50 -19.48
C VAL A 216 5.97 -1.70 -20.25
N ILE A 217 6.10 -2.02 -21.53
CA ILE A 217 7.04 -1.36 -22.45
C ILE A 217 6.36 -0.15 -23.06
N LYS A 218 6.99 1.02 -22.96
CA LYS A 218 6.43 2.31 -23.44
C LYS A 218 6.06 2.26 -24.92
N GLU A 219 6.93 1.71 -25.76
CA GLU A 219 6.73 1.63 -27.20
C GLU A 219 5.52 0.76 -27.57
N GLU A 220 5.25 -0.30 -26.82
CA GLU A 220 4.05 -1.14 -26.99
C GLU A 220 2.81 -0.41 -26.47
N TYR A 221 2.95 0.27 -25.34
CA TYR A 221 1.88 1.05 -24.73
C TYR A 221 1.40 2.18 -25.63
N ASP A 222 2.29 2.87 -26.29
CA ASP A 222 1.98 3.99 -27.20
C ASP A 222 1.31 3.55 -28.50
N LYS A 223 1.49 2.30 -28.93
CA LYS A 223 0.82 1.72 -30.13
C LYS A 223 -0.65 1.38 -29.92
N ARG A 224 -1.19 1.55 -28.71
CA ARG A 224 -2.61 1.26 -28.42
C ARG A 224 -3.54 2.16 -29.22
N SER A 225 -4.76 1.66 -29.44
CA SER A 225 -5.74 2.34 -30.31
C SER A 225 -6.13 3.73 -29.77
N LYS A 226 -6.40 4.66 -30.67
CA LYS A 226 -6.88 6.03 -30.31
C LYS A 226 -8.18 5.98 -29.52
N ASN A 227 -9.08 5.04 -29.83
CA ASN A 227 -10.34 4.88 -29.11
C ASN A 227 -10.13 4.50 -27.64
N LEU A 228 -9.11 3.70 -27.34
CA LEU A 228 -8.77 3.33 -25.95
C LEU A 228 -8.24 4.56 -25.20
N LYS A 229 -7.34 5.34 -25.81
CA LYS A 229 -6.80 6.57 -25.24
C LYS A 229 -7.89 7.62 -24.95
N ILE A 230 -8.93 7.71 -25.79
CA ILE A 230 -10.08 8.59 -25.53
C ILE A 230 -10.88 8.10 -24.32
N LYS A 231 -11.16 6.79 -24.21
CA LYS A 231 -11.85 6.21 -23.06
C LYS A 231 -11.07 6.44 -21.76
N GLU A 232 -9.76 6.23 -21.77
CA GLU A 232 -8.86 6.50 -20.64
C GLU A 232 -8.89 7.98 -20.22
N SER A 233 -8.91 8.91 -21.19
CA SER A 233 -9.00 10.34 -20.91
C SER A 233 -10.33 10.72 -20.28
N LEU A 234 -11.44 10.14 -20.74
CA LEU A 234 -12.77 10.37 -20.17
C LEU A 234 -12.89 9.81 -18.76
N ILE A 235 -12.38 8.57 -18.51
CA ILE A 235 -12.51 7.94 -17.19
C ILE A 235 -11.65 8.66 -16.14
N ARG A 236 -10.54 9.28 -16.54
CA ARG A 236 -9.73 10.11 -15.64
C ARG A 236 -10.49 11.29 -15.05
N LEU A 237 -11.47 11.84 -15.76
CA LEU A 237 -12.33 12.91 -15.23
C LEU A 237 -13.23 12.40 -14.10
N LEU A 238 -13.50 11.10 -14.07
CA LEU A 238 -14.34 10.45 -13.04
C LEU A 238 -13.51 9.91 -11.85
N ALA A 239 -12.18 9.88 -11.97
CA ALA A 239 -11.28 9.34 -10.94
C ALA A 239 -11.51 9.91 -9.53
N PRO A 240 -11.86 11.20 -9.32
CA PRO A 240 -12.14 11.73 -7.99
C PRO A 240 -13.45 11.25 -7.35
N ILE A 241 -14.33 10.59 -8.13
CA ILE A 241 -15.68 10.20 -7.72
C ILE A 241 -15.77 8.67 -7.53
N LEU A 242 -14.89 7.92 -8.16
CA LEU A 242 -14.79 6.46 -8.12
C LEU A 242 -13.87 5.99 -7.02
#